data_29c22768b6a4a6209cc4128a580737b5
#
_entry.id   29c22768b6a4a6209cc4128a580737b5
#
_cell.length_a   1.000
_cell.length_b   1.000
_cell.length_c   1.000
_cell.angle_alpha   90.00
_cell.angle_beta   90.00
_cell.angle_gamma   90.00
#
_symmetry.space_group_name_H-M   'P 1'
#
loop_
_entity.id
_entity.type
_entity.pdbx_description
1 polymer ?
#
loop_
_entity_poly.entity_id
_entity_poly.type
_entity_poly.pdbx_seq_one_letter_code
_entity_poly.pdbx_strand_id
1 'polypeptide(L)'
;MKLTGFILFLLGLFGCSDKFAANLTDKHVIPDVPLYTQIDLGIGGESHLQVPGQPLYLTLSRPAGEPLGYNGHGIVVIRLNDTEFACWDATCTYCEDLASHFGQKDLDGEIAVCPVCRTEFSLRYGSAFNSETKIYPLKSYSITQSGNRLIISGKL
;
A
#
# COMPACT_ATOMS: atom_id res chain seq x y z
N MET A 1 -34.74 -58.92 -33.98
CA MET A 1 -34.89 -57.88 -32.95
C MET A 1 -33.50 -57.42 -32.56
N LYS A 2 -33.06 -56.23 -33.01
CA LYS A 2 -31.78 -55.62 -32.70
C LYS A 2 -32.03 -54.42 -31.80
N LEU A 3 -31.58 -54.48 -30.55
CA LEU A 3 -31.67 -53.39 -29.58
C LEU A 3 -30.41 -52.56 -29.71
N THR A 4 -30.56 -51.36 -30.29
CA THR A 4 -29.47 -50.39 -30.42
C THR A 4 -29.44 -49.56 -29.16
N GLY A 5 -28.39 -49.76 -28.32
CA GLY A 5 -28.15 -48.98 -27.14
C GLY A 5 -27.62 -47.59 -27.51
N PHE A 6 -28.35 -46.56 -27.12
CA PHE A 6 -27.95 -45.14 -27.25
C PHE A 6 -27.13 -44.74 -26.03
N ILE A 7 -25.80 -44.67 -26.19
CA ILE A 7 -24.92 -44.19 -25.15
C ILE A 7 -24.94 -42.66 -25.20
N LEU A 8 -25.60 -42.06 -24.21
CA LEU A 8 -25.62 -40.61 -24.00
C LEU A 8 -24.29 -40.22 -23.31
N PHE A 9 -23.40 -39.62 -24.13
CA PHE A 9 -22.14 -39.07 -23.64
C PHE A 9 -22.43 -37.72 -22.97
N LEU A 10 -22.53 -37.73 -21.62
CA LEU A 10 -22.62 -36.49 -20.82
C LEU A 10 -21.25 -35.83 -20.80
N LEU A 11 -21.06 -34.86 -21.68
CA LEU A 11 -19.94 -33.92 -21.60
C LEU A 11 -20.17 -33.03 -20.38
N GLY A 12 -19.54 -33.39 -19.27
CA GLY A 12 -19.40 -32.54 -18.11
C GLY A 12 -18.56 -31.32 -18.48
N LEU A 13 -19.21 -30.20 -18.66
CA LEU A 13 -18.57 -28.88 -18.67
C LEU A 13 -18.00 -28.64 -17.28
N PHE A 14 -16.72 -28.97 -17.08
CA PHE A 14 -15.95 -28.42 -15.99
C PHE A 14 -15.80 -26.92 -16.24
N GLY A 15 -16.76 -26.16 -15.78
CA GLY A 15 -16.59 -24.74 -15.62
C GLY A 15 -15.43 -24.51 -14.65
N CYS A 16 -14.27 -24.06 -15.16
CA CYS A 16 -13.29 -23.39 -14.35
C CYS A 16 -13.99 -22.24 -13.64
N SER A 17 -14.38 -22.47 -12.42
CA SER A 17 -14.86 -21.40 -11.54
C SER A 17 -13.63 -20.55 -11.22
N ASP A 18 -13.55 -19.40 -11.86
CA ASP A 18 -12.58 -18.35 -11.53
C ASP A 18 -12.83 -17.83 -10.12
N LYS A 19 -12.54 -18.66 -9.11
CA LYS A 19 -12.58 -18.25 -7.69
C LYS A 19 -11.50 -17.22 -7.36
N PHE A 20 -10.56 -16.96 -8.28
CA PHE A 20 -9.47 -16.00 -8.10
C PHE A 20 -9.82 -14.56 -8.43
N ALA A 21 -10.92 -14.31 -9.15
CA ALA A 21 -11.35 -12.93 -9.46
C ALA A 21 -12.17 -12.28 -8.34
N ALA A 22 -12.58 -13.03 -7.33
CA ALA A 22 -13.56 -12.57 -6.34
C ALA A 22 -12.95 -11.80 -5.15
N ASN A 23 -11.63 -11.71 -5.01
CA ASN A 23 -11.00 -11.16 -3.79
C ASN A 23 -10.51 -9.71 -3.90
N LEU A 24 -10.57 -9.11 -5.08
CA LEU A 24 -10.25 -7.69 -5.25
C LEU A 24 -11.54 -6.92 -5.48
N THR A 25 -12.19 -6.56 -4.41
CA THR A 25 -13.35 -5.67 -4.42
C THR A 25 -12.89 -4.23 -4.21
N ASP A 26 -13.73 -3.25 -4.53
CA ASP A 26 -13.51 -1.83 -4.25
C ASP A 26 -13.17 -1.56 -2.77
N LYS A 27 -13.45 -2.50 -1.87
CA LYS A 27 -13.12 -2.48 -0.45
C LYS A 27 -11.62 -2.46 -0.13
N HIS A 28 -10.77 -2.84 -1.08
CA HIS A 28 -9.30 -2.84 -0.95
C HIS A 28 -8.65 -1.63 -1.62
N VAL A 29 -9.45 -0.77 -2.25
CA VAL A 29 -8.96 0.44 -2.91
C VAL A 29 -9.07 1.62 -1.95
N ILE A 30 -7.92 2.16 -1.54
CA ILE A 30 -7.90 3.38 -0.73
C ILE A 30 -8.36 4.55 -1.62
N PRO A 31 -9.43 5.26 -1.24
CA PRO A 31 -9.90 6.41 -2.00
C PRO A 31 -8.88 7.56 -2.00
N ASP A 32 -9.09 8.56 -2.84
CA ASP A 32 -8.30 9.77 -2.78
C ASP A 32 -8.58 10.51 -1.47
N VAL A 33 -7.51 10.80 -0.73
CA VAL A 33 -7.57 11.50 0.56
C VAL A 33 -6.83 12.82 0.40
N PRO A 34 -7.50 13.95 0.63
CA PRO A 34 -6.81 15.22 0.66
C PRO A 34 -5.85 15.26 1.84
N LEU A 35 -4.59 15.52 1.56
CA LEU A 35 -3.60 15.75 2.60
C LEU A 35 -2.55 16.74 2.11
N TYR A 36 -1.96 17.45 3.05
CA TYR A 36 -0.81 18.31 2.84
C TYR A 36 0.09 18.26 4.07
N THR A 37 1.37 18.01 3.88
CA THR A 37 2.36 18.09 4.95
C THR A 37 3.72 18.48 4.41
N GLN A 38 4.56 19.02 5.28
CA GLN A 38 5.95 19.37 4.99
C GLN A 38 6.89 18.67 5.95
N ILE A 39 8.03 18.22 5.44
CA ILE A 39 9.09 17.58 6.22
C ILE A 39 10.37 18.36 5.98
N ASP A 40 11.05 18.74 7.06
CA ASP A 40 12.34 19.40 6.99
C ASP A 40 13.46 18.34 6.92
N LEU A 41 14.31 18.46 5.91
CA LEU A 41 15.50 17.63 5.71
C LEU A 41 16.77 18.36 6.16
N GLY A 42 16.67 19.58 6.68
CA GLY A 42 17.81 20.36 7.14
C GLY A 42 18.43 19.84 8.45
N ILE A 43 19.41 20.57 8.94
CA ILE A 43 20.06 20.28 10.23
C ILE A 43 19.00 20.33 11.35
N GLY A 44 18.85 19.23 12.09
CA GLY A 44 17.81 19.08 13.10
C GLY A 44 16.44 18.63 12.57
N GLY A 45 16.33 18.36 11.25
CA GLY A 45 15.16 17.76 10.63
C GLY A 45 15.02 16.26 10.91
N GLU A 46 14.15 15.60 10.14
CA GLU A 46 13.83 14.18 10.37
C GLU A 46 15.04 13.27 10.09
N SER A 47 15.60 12.71 11.14
CA SER A 47 16.83 11.89 11.07
C SER A 47 16.68 10.63 10.22
N HIS A 48 15.51 10.01 10.20
CA HIS A 48 15.23 8.85 9.37
C HIS A 48 15.43 9.13 7.87
N LEU A 49 15.09 10.32 7.40
CA LEU A 49 15.21 10.68 6.00
C LEU A 49 16.58 11.24 5.62
N GLN A 50 17.54 11.28 6.55
CA GLN A 50 18.93 11.63 6.24
C GLN A 50 19.69 10.48 5.56
N VAL A 51 19.25 9.23 5.80
CA VAL A 51 19.89 8.03 5.27
C VAL A 51 18.91 7.30 4.34
N PRO A 52 19.31 6.95 3.11
CA PRO A 52 18.48 6.12 2.23
C PRO A 52 18.11 4.79 2.87
N GLY A 53 16.90 4.32 2.60
CA GLY A 53 16.38 3.05 3.11
C GLY A 53 15.85 3.10 4.53
N GLN A 54 15.83 4.27 5.19
CA GLN A 54 15.21 4.41 6.52
C GLN A 54 13.82 5.07 6.40
N PRO A 55 12.73 4.32 6.62
CA PRO A 55 11.39 4.85 6.52
C PRO A 55 10.99 5.66 7.76
N LEU A 56 10.18 6.69 7.53
CA LEU A 56 9.57 7.54 8.56
C LEU A 56 8.05 7.37 8.51
N TYR A 57 7.44 7.01 9.63
CA TYR A 57 6.00 6.98 9.80
C TYR A 57 5.49 8.28 10.43
N LEU A 58 4.47 8.88 9.81
CA LEU A 58 3.85 10.12 10.29
C LEU A 58 2.33 9.96 10.37
N THR A 59 1.76 10.41 11.47
CA THR A 59 0.30 10.41 11.70
C THR A 59 -0.33 11.78 11.60
N LEU A 60 0.45 12.84 11.80
CA LEU A 60 -0.03 14.22 11.80
C LEU A 60 0.75 15.08 10.82
N SER A 61 0.03 15.94 10.12
CA SER A 61 0.59 16.92 9.20
C SER A 61 1.40 18.00 9.92
N ARG A 62 2.32 18.60 9.20
CA ARG A 62 3.10 19.75 9.68
C ARG A 62 2.95 20.91 8.72
N PRO A 63 2.72 22.12 9.24
CA PRO A 63 2.61 22.51 10.66
C PRO A 63 1.21 22.32 11.26
N ALA A 64 0.18 21.93 10.47
CA ALA A 64 -1.22 22.05 10.86
C ALA A 64 -1.66 21.03 11.95
N GLY A 65 -1.00 19.88 12.09
CA GLY A 65 -1.39 18.84 13.05
C GLY A 65 -2.63 18.03 12.67
N GLU A 66 -3.03 18.08 11.38
CA GLU A 66 -4.17 17.31 10.87
C GLU A 66 -3.81 15.84 10.69
N PRO A 67 -4.74 14.88 10.91
CA PRO A 67 -4.50 13.47 10.65
C PRO A 67 -4.10 13.21 9.20
N LEU A 68 -3.08 12.37 9.00
CA LEU A 68 -2.58 12.00 7.69
C LEU A 68 -3.10 10.62 7.28
N GLY A 69 -3.20 10.41 5.96
CA GLY A 69 -3.58 9.15 5.37
C GLY A 69 -5.07 8.82 5.50
N TYR A 70 -5.44 7.69 4.93
CA TYR A 70 -6.82 7.20 4.99
C TYR A 70 -7.22 6.92 6.45
N ASN A 71 -8.37 7.42 6.86
CA ASN A 71 -8.88 7.32 8.24
C ASN A 71 -7.90 7.77 9.33
N GLY A 72 -6.90 8.60 9.01
CA GLY A 72 -5.88 9.02 9.97
C GLY A 72 -4.84 7.91 10.28
N HIS A 73 -4.75 6.88 9.47
CA HIS A 73 -3.80 5.78 9.64
C HIS A 73 -2.34 6.20 9.46
N GLY A 74 -2.10 7.40 8.95
CA GLY A 74 -0.76 7.93 8.72
C GLY A 74 -0.24 7.66 7.32
N ILE A 75 0.98 8.14 7.11
CA ILE A 75 1.75 7.93 5.90
C ILE A 75 3.13 7.40 6.23
N VAL A 76 3.72 6.68 5.28
CA VAL A 76 5.11 6.22 5.33
C VAL A 76 5.91 6.95 4.26
N VAL A 77 6.96 7.65 4.67
CA VAL A 77 7.90 8.33 3.78
C VAL A 77 9.24 7.63 3.84
N ILE A 78 9.85 7.38 2.69
CA ILE A 78 11.17 6.78 2.60
C ILE A 78 12.04 7.54 1.62
N ARG A 79 13.32 7.72 1.96
CA ARG A 79 14.35 8.16 1.03
C ARG A 79 14.90 6.95 0.29
N LEU A 80 14.81 6.91 -1.03
CA LEU A 80 15.28 5.80 -1.86
C LEU A 80 16.75 5.93 -2.27
N ASN A 81 17.17 7.17 -2.52
CA ASN A 81 18.54 7.55 -2.81
C ASN A 81 18.72 9.05 -2.53
N ASP A 82 19.80 9.65 -3.00
CA ASP A 82 20.13 11.06 -2.70
C ASP A 82 19.08 12.06 -3.17
N THR A 83 18.29 11.75 -4.19
CA THR A 83 17.34 12.66 -4.82
C THR A 83 15.92 12.14 -4.89
N GLU A 84 15.70 10.87 -4.58
CA GLU A 84 14.38 10.24 -4.73
C GLU A 84 13.78 9.85 -3.41
N PHE A 85 12.50 10.13 -3.29
CA PHE A 85 11.66 9.78 -2.14
C PHE A 85 10.39 9.10 -2.61
N ALA A 86 9.82 8.26 -1.79
CA ALA A 86 8.49 7.72 -1.97
C ALA A 86 7.62 7.99 -0.73
N CYS A 87 6.31 8.13 -0.96
CA CYS A 87 5.34 8.33 0.11
C CYS A 87 4.10 7.47 -0.14
N TRP A 88 3.73 6.71 0.86
CA TRP A 88 2.62 5.76 0.82
C TRP A 88 1.64 6.01 1.95
N ASP A 89 0.37 5.74 1.71
CA ASP A 89 -0.60 5.56 2.80
C ASP A 89 -0.18 4.38 3.66
N ALA A 90 -0.28 4.53 4.96
CA ALA A 90 0.11 3.46 5.88
C ALA A 90 -0.95 2.35 5.99
N THR A 91 -2.08 2.45 5.31
CA THR A 91 -3.15 1.47 5.33
C THR A 91 -2.77 0.23 4.52
N CYS A 92 -2.99 -0.95 5.09
CA CYS A 92 -2.81 -2.21 4.41
C CYS A 92 -3.93 -2.46 3.39
N THR A 93 -3.59 -2.60 2.12
CA THR A 93 -4.53 -2.83 1.02
C THR A 93 -5.00 -4.28 0.90
N TYR A 94 -4.46 -5.20 1.69
CA TYR A 94 -4.87 -6.61 1.71
C TYR A 94 -5.88 -6.93 2.81
N CYS A 95 -5.85 -6.20 3.93
CA CYS A 95 -6.81 -6.40 5.01
C CYS A 95 -8.21 -5.96 4.61
N GLU A 96 -9.22 -6.75 5.02
CA GLU A 96 -10.62 -6.42 4.77
C GLU A 96 -10.98 -5.05 5.35
N ASP A 97 -11.81 -4.34 4.60
CA ASP A 97 -12.33 -3.01 4.96
C ASP A 97 -11.24 -1.98 5.30
N LEU A 98 -9.99 -2.19 4.83
CA LEU A 98 -8.85 -1.30 5.08
C LEU A 98 -8.63 -1.02 6.59
N ALA A 99 -8.93 -1.99 7.44
CA ALA A 99 -8.96 -1.80 8.90
C ALA A 99 -7.58 -1.82 9.55
N SER A 100 -6.53 -2.23 8.84
CA SER A 100 -5.18 -2.34 9.39
C SER A 100 -4.22 -1.35 8.74
N HIS A 101 -3.22 -0.92 9.52
CA HIS A 101 -2.18 -0.01 9.06
C HIS A 101 -0.81 -0.40 9.65
N PHE A 102 0.25 0.13 9.04
CA PHE A 102 1.62 0.01 9.53
C PHE A 102 1.90 1.11 10.55
N GLY A 103 2.64 0.79 11.60
CA GLY A 103 3.28 1.78 12.46
C GLY A 103 4.80 1.78 12.25
N GLN A 104 5.54 2.67 12.91
CA GLN A 104 7.00 2.74 12.78
C GLN A 104 7.69 1.39 13.07
N LYS A 105 7.19 0.61 14.02
CA LYS A 105 7.72 -0.71 14.41
C LYS A 105 7.53 -1.81 13.37
N ASP A 106 6.64 -1.58 12.40
CA ASP A 106 6.28 -2.53 11.35
C ASP A 106 7.07 -2.26 10.05
N LEU A 107 8.04 -1.33 10.12
CA LEU A 107 8.88 -0.90 9.02
C LEU A 107 10.32 -1.37 9.26
N ASP A 108 10.89 -2.07 8.28
CA ASP A 108 12.28 -2.53 8.30
C ASP A 108 12.93 -2.26 6.94
N GLY A 109 13.81 -1.27 6.90
CA GLY A 109 14.42 -0.83 5.66
C GLY A 109 13.36 -0.45 4.61
N GLU A 110 13.43 -1.05 3.44
CA GLU A 110 12.47 -0.80 2.35
C GLU A 110 11.23 -1.71 2.39
N ILE A 111 10.94 -2.33 3.55
CA ILE A 111 9.82 -3.26 3.71
C ILE A 111 8.86 -2.75 4.78
N ALA A 112 7.57 -2.83 4.51
CA ALA A 112 6.50 -2.68 5.49
C ALA A 112 5.77 -4.02 5.68
N VAL A 113 5.61 -4.47 6.92
CA VAL A 113 4.94 -5.74 7.24
C VAL A 113 3.63 -5.46 7.96
N CYS A 114 2.52 -5.86 7.39
CA CYS A 114 1.23 -5.66 8.05
C CYS A 114 1.16 -6.43 9.37
N PRO A 115 0.84 -5.79 10.51
CA PRO A 115 0.80 -6.45 11.80
C PRO A 115 -0.32 -7.49 11.91
N VAL A 116 -1.36 -7.39 11.06
CA VAL A 116 -2.54 -8.26 11.10
C VAL A 116 -2.41 -9.42 10.12
N CYS A 117 -2.29 -9.16 8.81
CA CYS A 117 -2.28 -10.19 7.78
C CYS A 117 -0.87 -10.68 7.41
N ARG A 118 0.17 -10.05 7.93
CA ARG A 118 1.59 -10.37 7.68
C ARG A 118 2.03 -10.19 6.23
N THR A 119 1.23 -9.56 5.40
CA THR A 119 1.63 -9.19 4.04
C THR A 119 2.78 -8.20 4.08
N GLU A 120 3.79 -8.45 3.28
CA GLU A 120 4.97 -7.60 3.12
C GLU A 120 4.81 -6.73 1.87
N PHE A 121 5.11 -5.45 2.00
CA PHE A 121 5.07 -4.48 0.91
C PHE A 121 6.44 -3.84 0.71
N SER A 122 6.83 -3.66 -0.56
CA SER A 122 7.99 -2.87 -0.91
C SER A 122 7.68 -1.38 -0.77
N LEU A 123 8.42 -0.68 0.06
CA LEU A 123 8.33 0.78 0.16
C LEU A 123 8.98 1.50 -1.02
N ARG A 124 9.75 0.79 -1.85
CA ARG A 124 10.28 1.33 -3.11
C ARG A 124 9.22 1.40 -4.21
N TYR A 125 8.36 0.38 -4.30
CA TYR A 125 7.41 0.23 -5.39
C TYR A 125 5.94 0.25 -4.95
N GLY A 126 5.66 0.15 -3.67
CA GLY A 126 4.32 0.03 -3.10
C GLY A 126 3.67 -1.34 -3.32
N SER A 127 4.29 -2.25 -4.04
CA SER A 127 3.73 -3.57 -4.35
C SER A 127 3.97 -4.58 -3.22
N ALA A 128 3.05 -5.54 -3.07
CA ALA A 128 3.25 -6.66 -2.16
C ALA A 128 4.29 -7.64 -2.71
N PHE A 129 5.08 -8.24 -1.81
CA PHE A 129 6.00 -9.32 -2.12
C PHE A 129 5.29 -10.67 -2.10
N ASN A 130 5.75 -11.58 -2.98
CA ASN A 130 5.47 -13.04 -2.93
C ASN A 130 4.02 -13.41 -2.64
N SER A 131 3.07 -12.69 -3.21
CA SER A 131 1.67 -13.02 -3.04
C SER A 131 1.20 -13.87 -4.22
N GLU A 132 0.69 -15.06 -3.92
CA GLU A 132 -0.01 -15.91 -4.90
C GLU A 132 -1.35 -15.29 -5.31
N THR A 133 -1.87 -14.37 -4.52
CA THR A 133 -3.08 -13.61 -4.77
C THR A 133 -2.75 -12.21 -5.27
N LYS A 134 -3.59 -11.69 -6.16
CA LYS A 134 -3.47 -10.31 -6.62
C LYS A 134 -3.78 -9.37 -5.45
N ILE A 135 -2.83 -8.53 -5.07
CA ILE A 135 -2.96 -7.51 -4.02
C ILE A 135 -2.83 -6.13 -4.65
N TYR A 136 -3.68 -5.19 -4.24
CA TYR A 136 -3.52 -3.80 -4.64
C TYR A 136 -2.24 -3.21 -4.04
N PRO A 137 -1.50 -2.41 -4.80
CA PRO A 137 -0.35 -1.70 -4.25
C PRO A 137 -0.80 -0.69 -3.18
N LEU A 138 0.13 -0.27 -2.34
CA LEU A 138 -0.09 0.82 -1.41
C LEU A 138 -0.48 2.10 -2.18
N LYS A 139 -1.34 2.90 -1.60
CA LYS A 139 -1.72 4.20 -2.16
C LYS A 139 -0.54 5.16 -2.09
N SER A 140 -0.13 5.71 -3.24
CA SER A 140 0.94 6.69 -3.30
C SER A 140 0.43 8.11 -3.12
N TYR A 141 1.26 8.96 -2.54
CA TYR A 141 1.09 10.41 -2.46
C TYR A 141 2.15 11.13 -3.27
N SER A 142 1.80 12.28 -3.81
CA SER A 142 2.76 13.13 -4.52
C SER A 142 3.79 13.68 -3.54
N ILE A 143 5.07 13.61 -3.91
CA ILE A 143 6.16 14.14 -3.12
C ILE A 143 7.05 15.02 -4.00
N THR A 144 7.39 16.20 -3.50
CA THR A 144 8.24 17.16 -4.20
C THR A 144 9.26 17.70 -3.23
N GLN A 145 10.53 17.69 -3.64
CA GLN A 145 11.59 18.31 -2.87
C GLN A 145 11.81 19.76 -3.34
N SER A 146 11.85 20.68 -2.38
CA SER A 146 12.20 22.10 -2.60
C SER A 146 13.26 22.51 -1.58
N GLY A 147 14.51 22.58 -2.01
CA GLY A 147 15.64 22.78 -1.10
C GLY A 147 15.70 21.67 -0.05
N ASN A 148 15.68 22.05 1.23
CA ASN A 148 15.71 21.12 2.37
C ASN A 148 14.30 20.71 2.83
N ARG A 149 13.26 20.88 2.02
CA ARG A 149 11.90 20.49 2.35
C ARG A 149 11.35 19.47 1.39
N LEU A 150 10.68 18.46 1.93
CA LEU A 150 9.75 17.64 1.20
C LEU A 150 8.33 18.20 1.39
N ILE A 151 7.63 18.36 0.29
CA ILE A 151 6.20 18.74 0.26
C ILE A 151 5.44 17.51 -0.20
N ILE A 152 4.53 17.03 0.62
CA ILE A 152 3.72 15.85 0.35
C ILE A 152 2.26 16.29 0.22
N SER A 153 1.60 15.84 -0.85
CA SER A 153 0.21 16.16 -1.11
C SER A 153 -0.57 14.97 -1.65
N GLY A 154 -1.82 14.85 -1.19
CA GLY A 154 -2.82 13.97 -1.77
C GLY A 154 -3.63 14.69 -2.85
N LYS A 155 -4.38 13.92 -3.66
CA LYS A 155 -5.36 14.54 -4.57
C LYS A 155 -6.54 15.06 -3.77
N LEU A 156 -6.98 16.24 -4.15
CA LEU A 156 -8.27 16.80 -3.74
C LEU A 156 -9.40 16.13 -4.51
#